data_4871e925c64b040ca21d83847c3fca42
#
_entry.id   4871e925c64b040ca21d83847c3fca42
#
_cell.length_a   1.000
_cell.length_b   1.000
_cell.length_c   1.000
_cell.angle_alpha   90.00
_cell.angle_beta   90.00
_cell.angle_gamma   90.00
#
_symmetry.space_group_name_H-M   'P 1'
#
loop_
_entity.id
_entity.type
_entity.pdbx_description
1 polymer ?
#
loop_
_entity_poly.entity_id
_entity_poly.type
_entity_poly.pdbx_seq_one_letter_code
_entity_poly.pdbx_strand_id
1 'polypeptide(L)'
;MAATKLLTVHYRAHSGASRPAYVLLPDDVQPLHAPPLPLVISPHGRGVDALTNTHLWGDLPGRGRFIVINPEGQGRKLTLYSWGYRRQVDELVRMPKILEETLPWLRVARNRVYAIGGSMGGQETLLLVARRPDWLAGAAAFDAPTDMARRYRDFAVLANGRSVQALAREEIGGTPATNPVGYALRSPLAWARKIAFSWKPLQMWWSLADQVVVDQTHQSAALYARIRKLNPQAPVEAVTGFWRHSAEMTASTRLPEALTKLGLLPR
;
A
#
# COMPACT_ATOMS: atom_id res chain seq x y z
N MET A 1 8.68 -1.11 27.06
CA MET A 1 8.57 -0.88 25.60
C MET A 1 7.48 0.15 25.38
N ALA A 2 7.70 1.14 24.51
CA ALA A 2 6.66 2.12 24.24
C ALA A 2 5.46 1.40 23.57
N ALA A 3 4.29 1.49 24.18
CA ALA A 3 3.06 0.94 23.65
C ALA A 3 2.56 1.79 22.46
N THR A 4 1.56 1.26 21.75
CA THR A 4 0.95 1.93 20.61
C THR A 4 -0.51 2.24 20.95
N LYS A 5 -0.94 3.48 20.73
CA LYS A 5 -2.36 3.86 20.84
C LYS A 5 -3.01 3.99 19.48
N LEU A 6 -4.30 3.71 19.43
CA LEU A 6 -5.16 3.81 18.26
C LEU A 6 -6.09 5.01 18.40
N LEU A 7 -6.13 5.85 17.35
CA LEU A 7 -7.09 6.95 17.21
C LEU A 7 -7.89 6.75 15.91
N THR A 8 -9.10 7.29 15.89
CA THR A 8 -9.92 7.35 14.68
C THR A 8 -10.08 8.79 14.24
N VAL A 9 -9.79 9.07 12.99
CA VAL A 9 -10.06 10.36 12.34
C VAL A 9 -11.02 10.14 11.18
N HIS A 10 -11.75 11.19 10.78
CA HIS A 10 -12.65 11.14 9.64
C HIS A 10 -12.18 12.13 8.58
N TYR A 11 -12.28 11.75 7.32
CA TYR A 11 -11.94 12.60 6.20
C TYR A 11 -13.02 12.57 5.12
N ARG A 12 -13.08 13.62 4.33
CA ARG A 12 -13.96 13.67 3.15
C ARG A 12 -13.27 12.99 1.98
N ALA A 13 -13.85 11.87 1.55
CA ALA A 13 -13.42 11.11 0.39
C ALA A 13 -13.74 11.84 -0.93
N HIS A 14 -13.19 11.38 -2.05
CA HIS A 14 -13.44 11.96 -3.37
C HIS A 14 -14.92 11.88 -3.80
N SER A 15 -15.68 10.96 -3.24
CA SER A 15 -17.13 10.84 -3.45
C SER A 15 -17.96 11.86 -2.65
N GLY A 16 -17.31 12.63 -1.77
CA GLY A 16 -17.98 13.51 -0.80
C GLY A 16 -18.39 12.83 0.49
N ALA A 17 -18.33 11.48 0.58
CA ALA A 17 -18.66 10.74 1.77
C ALA A 17 -17.61 10.95 2.87
N SER A 18 -18.04 10.92 4.14
CA SER A 18 -17.14 10.83 5.28
C SER A 18 -16.61 9.39 5.41
N ARG A 19 -15.30 9.24 5.56
CA ARG A 19 -14.61 7.95 5.72
C ARG A 19 -13.72 7.98 6.95
N PRO A 20 -13.63 6.89 7.70
CA PRO A 20 -12.65 6.79 8.78
C PRO A 20 -11.25 6.55 8.24
N ALA A 21 -10.26 6.98 9.00
CA ALA A 21 -8.90 6.51 8.93
C ALA A 21 -8.42 6.21 10.35
N TYR A 22 -7.75 5.09 10.52
CA TYR A 22 -7.26 4.64 11.81
C TYR A 22 -5.77 4.95 11.95
N VAL A 23 -5.43 5.63 13.03
CA VAL A 23 -4.09 6.17 13.27
C VAL A 23 -3.47 5.45 14.44
N LEU A 24 -2.34 4.78 14.19
CA LEU A 24 -1.50 4.18 15.22
C LEU A 24 -0.30 5.08 15.47
N LEU A 25 0.02 5.35 16.73
CA LEU A 25 1.16 6.17 17.12
C LEU A 25 1.67 5.74 18.50
N PRO A 26 2.93 6.10 18.86
CA PRO A 26 3.44 5.83 20.20
C PRO A 26 2.52 6.44 21.27
N ASP A 27 2.23 5.70 22.33
CA ASP A 27 1.29 6.11 23.39
C ASP A 27 1.79 7.30 24.22
N ASP A 28 3.12 7.47 24.31
CA ASP A 28 3.79 8.58 25.02
C ASP A 28 3.76 9.91 24.25
N VAL A 29 3.30 9.93 23.01
CA VAL A 29 3.18 11.16 22.23
C VAL A 29 2.02 12.00 22.74
N GLN A 30 2.36 13.16 23.34
CA GLN A 30 1.41 14.07 23.97
C GLN A 30 1.21 15.35 23.12
N PRO A 31 0.03 16.00 23.20
CA PRO A 31 -0.27 17.18 22.38
C PRO A 31 0.70 18.35 22.52
N LEU A 32 1.25 18.56 23.70
CA LEU A 32 2.01 19.80 24.00
C LEU A 32 3.46 19.80 23.49
N HIS A 33 4.07 18.64 23.24
CA HIS A 33 5.51 18.56 22.94
C HIS A 33 5.88 17.48 21.91
N ALA A 34 4.95 17.12 21.02
CA ALA A 34 5.22 16.09 20.02
C ALA A 34 6.22 16.59 18.95
N PRO A 35 7.42 15.99 18.83
CA PRO A 35 8.29 16.27 17.70
C PRO A 35 7.62 15.76 16.40
N PRO A 36 8.03 16.29 15.23
CA PRO A 36 7.58 15.72 13.97
C PRO A 36 7.98 14.25 13.86
N LEU A 37 7.00 13.38 13.61
CA LEU A 37 7.21 11.94 13.49
C LEU A 37 7.15 11.49 12.04
N PRO A 38 7.90 10.42 11.65
CA PRO A 38 7.72 9.75 10.37
C PRO A 38 6.29 9.26 10.23
N LEU A 39 5.77 9.24 9.00
CA LEU A 39 4.43 8.74 8.70
C LEU A 39 4.50 7.58 7.71
N VAL A 40 3.84 6.49 8.04
CA VAL A 40 3.55 5.39 7.12
C VAL A 40 2.09 5.45 6.71
N ILE A 41 1.83 5.49 5.41
CA ILE A 41 0.50 5.32 4.84
C ILE A 41 0.35 3.84 4.52
N SER A 42 -0.64 3.19 5.13
CA SER A 42 -0.88 1.76 5.00
C SER A 42 -2.23 1.49 4.34
N PRO A 43 -2.32 1.46 3.01
CA PRO A 43 -3.53 1.05 2.33
C PRO A 43 -3.81 -0.43 2.55
N HIS A 44 -5.09 -0.77 2.76
CA HIS A 44 -5.52 -2.14 3.06
C HIS A 44 -5.66 -3.02 1.82
N GLY A 45 -5.76 -4.34 2.02
CA GLY A 45 -6.03 -5.32 0.98
C GLY A 45 -7.49 -5.29 0.47
N ARG A 46 -7.76 -5.97 -0.64
CA ARG A 46 -9.12 -6.10 -1.18
C ARG A 46 -10.04 -6.85 -0.20
N GLY A 47 -11.21 -6.28 0.07
CA GLY A 47 -12.20 -6.90 0.96
C GLY A 47 -11.82 -6.92 2.44
N VAL A 48 -10.77 -6.21 2.81
CA VAL A 48 -10.33 -5.96 4.20
C VAL A 48 -10.57 -4.49 4.50
N ASP A 49 -11.09 -4.17 5.67
CA ASP A 49 -11.26 -2.79 6.12
C ASP A 49 -9.98 -2.22 6.76
N ALA A 50 -9.98 -0.90 6.91
CA ALA A 50 -8.85 -0.19 7.47
C ALA A 50 -8.60 -0.52 8.95
N LEU A 51 -9.64 -0.82 9.73
CA LEU A 51 -9.50 -1.21 11.13
C LEU A 51 -8.78 -2.56 11.25
N THR A 52 -9.21 -3.55 10.47
CA THR A 52 -8.53 -4.87 10.41
C THR A 52 -7.06 -4.72 9.98
N ASN A 53 -6.78 -3.80 9.05
CA ASN A 53 -5.40 -3.54 8.60
C ASN A 53 -4.50 -3.01 9.72
N THR A 54 -5.05 -2.36 10.75
CA THR A 54 -4.25 -1.89 11.90
C THR A 54 -3.61 -3.02 12.69
N HIS A 55 -4.21 -4.20 12.71
CA HIS A 55 -3.70 -5.34 13.47
C HIS A 55 -2.36 -5.87 12.95
N LEU A 56 -2.03 -5.57 11.69
CA LEU A 56 -0.74 -5.96 11.09
C LEU A 56 0.46 -5.29 11.79
N TRP A 57 0.23 -4.13 12.39
CA TRP A 57 1.27 -3.26 12.91
C TRP A 57 1.68 -3.54 14.37
N GLY A 58 0.78 -4.11 15.19
CA GLY A 58 1.04 -4.39 16.60
C GLY A 58 1.66 -3.19 17.35
N ASP A 59 2.79 -3.42 18.01
CA ASP A 59 3.54 -2.41 18.78
C ASP A 59 4.62 -1.66 17.97
N LEU A 60 4.76 -1.95 16.67
CA LEU A 60 5.83 -1.38 15.83
C LEU A 60 5.85 0.15 15.80
N PRO A 61 4.71 0.88 15.74
CA PRO A 61 4.70 2.34 15.83
C PRO A 61 5.32 2.88 17.12
N GLY A 62 5.06 2.23 18.26
CA GLY A 62 5.69 2.56 19.53
C GLY A 62 7.19 2.33 19.51
N ARG A 63 7.63 1.17 19.03
CA ARG A 63 9.04 0.77 18.97
C ARG A 63 9.89 1.64 18.06
N GLY A 64 9.35 2.01 16.89
CA GLY A 64 10.07 2.80 15.89
C GLY A 64 9.81 4.31 15.97
N ARG A 65 8.91 4.75 16.87
CA ARG A 65 8.48 6.15 17.01
C ARG A 65 8.03 6.78 15.69
N PHE A 66 7.05 6.16 15.06
CA PHE A 66 6.41 6.64 13.82
C PHE A 66 4.90 6.53 13.89
N ILE A 67 4.22 7.22 12.99
CA ILE A 67 2.77 7.18 12.83
C ILE A 67 2.44 6.19 11.72
N VAL A 68 1.37 5.40 11.87
CA VAL A 68 0.75 4.67 10.77
C VAL A 68 -0.67 5.19 10.58
N ILE A 69 -1.04 5.57 9.36
CA ILE A 69 -2.42 5.89 9.01
C ILE A 69 -2.96 4.83 8.06
N ASN A 70 -4.08 4.22 8.47
CA ASN A 70 -4.81 3.21 7.70
C ASN A 70 -6.13 3.85 7.23
N PRO A 71 -6.18 4.44 6.02
CA PRO A 71 -7.41 5.02 5.51
C PRO A 71 -8.36 3.94 5.01
N GLU A 72 -9.67 4.13 5.24
CA GLU A 72 -10.69 3.31 4.62
C GLU A 72 -10.72 3.56 3.11
N GLY A 73 -10.31 2.54 2.37
CA GLY A 73 -10.24 2.61 0.92
C GLY A 73 -11.62 2.57 0.27
N GLN A 74 -11.69 3.10 -0.94
CA GLN A 74 -12.88 3.03 -1.75
C GLN A 74 -12.53 2.97 -3.23
N GLY A 75 -13.27 2.16 -3.95
CA GLY A 75 -13.19 2.10 -5.38
C GLY A 75 -14.02 3.18 -6.07
N ARG A 76 -14.20 3.02 -7.37
CA ARG A 76 -15.09 3.85 -8.17
C ARG A 76 -16.57 3.62 -7.81
N LYS A 77 -16.95 2.37 -7.58
CA LYS A 77 -18.31 1.92 -7.29
C LYS A 77 -18.42 1.13 -6.02
N LEU A 78 -17.40 0.32 -5.70
CA LEU A 78 -17.41 -0.64 -4.62
C LEU A 78 -16.47 -0.21 -3.51
N THR A 79 -16.98 -0.15 -2.29
CA THR A 79 -16.15 0.02 -1.10
C THR A 79 -15.19 -1.17 -0.95
N LEU A 80 -13.98 -0.94 -0.47
CA LEU A 80 -12.94 -1.96 -0.23
C LEU A 80 -12.39 -2.66 -1.49
N TYR A 81 -12.75 -2.21 -2.70
CA TYR A 81 -12.36 -2.82 -3.98
C TYR A 81 -11.76 -1.80 -4.96
N SER A 82 -10.86 -0.94 -4.51
CA SER A 82 -10.34 0.14 -5.35
C SER A 82 -9.52 -0.36 -6.54
N TRP A 83 -8.78 -1.45 -6.36
CA TRP A 83 -7.82 -1.99 -7.35
C TRP A 83 -7.00 -0.90 -8.04
N GLY A 84 -6.40 -0.01 -7.26
CA GLY A 84 -5.57 1.06 -7.77
C GLY A 84 -6.35 2.18 -8.46
N TYR A 85 -7.62 2.38 -8.10
CA TYR A 85 -8.41 3.50 -8.62
C TYR A 85 -7.71 4.83 -8.37
N ARG A 86 -7.58 5.64 -9.42
CA ARG A 86 -6.78 6.87 -9.39
C ARG A 86 -7.14 7.77 -8.20
N ARG A 87 -8.44 8.03 -7.98
CA ARG A 87 -8.88 8.92 -6.91
C ARG A 87 -8.59 8.36 -5.52
N GLN A 88 -8.60 7.02 -5.34
CA GLN A 88 -8.14 6.40 -4.11
C GLN A 88 -6.65 6.68 -3.88
N VAL A 89 -5.80 6.51 -4.91
CA VAL A 89 -4.37 6.83 -4.81
C VAL A 89 -4.17 8.34 -4.51
N ASP A 90 -4.98 9.22 -5.10
CA ASP A 90 -4.94 10.66 -4.83
C ASP A 90 -5.36 10.97 -3.37
N GLU A 91 -6.27 10.19 -2.77
CA GLU A 91 -6.62 10.30 -1.35
C GLU A 91 -5.47 9.90 -0.43
N LEU A 92 -4.74 8.84 -0.76
CA LEU A 92 -3.55 8.44 0.01
C LEU A 92 -2.51 9.58 0.09
N VAL A 93 -2.36 10.35 -0.99
CA VAL A 93 -1.48 11.54 -1.00
C VAL A 93 -1.94 12.62 -0.03
N ARG A 94 -3.23 12.71 0.28
CA ARG A 94 -3.79 13.71 1.20
C ARG A 94 -3.62 13.34 2.68
N MET A 95 -3.29 12.09 3.00
CA MET A 95 -3.30 11.59 4.38
C MET A 95 -2.46 12.42 5.36
N PRO A 96 -1.23 12.90 5.04
CA PRO A 96 -0.49 13.76 5.97
C PRO A 96 -1.23 15.06 6.29
N LYS A 97 -1.84 15.68 5.29
CA LYS A 97 -2.62 16.92 5.48
C LYS A 97 -3.88 16.65 6.31
N ILE A 98 -4.62 15.58 5.97
CA ILE A 98 -5.82 15.17 6.72
C ILE A 98 -5.47 14.91 8.19
N LEU A 99 -4.35 14.23 8.45
CA LEU A 99 -3.90 13.94 9.79
C LEU A 99 -3.64 15.23 10.59
N GLU A 100 -2.92 16.19 10.01
CA GLU A 100 -2.61 17.46 10.68
C GLU A 100 -3.84 18.39 10.82
N GLU A 101 -4.80 18.31 9.91
CA GLU A 101 -6.07 19.04 10.01
C GLU A 101 -6.98 18.46 11.08
N THR A 102 -7.00 17.14 11.25
CA THR A 102 -7.88 16.47 12.24
C THR A 102 -7.24 16.34 13.62
N LEU A 103 -5.92 16.27 13.69
CA LEU A 103 -5.12 16.21 14.92
C LEU A 103 -4.04 17.31 14.88
N PRO A 104 -4.39 18.61 15.08
CA PRO A 104 -3.47 19.74 14.88
C PRO A 104 -2.22 19.72 15.78
N TRP A 105 -2.29 18.96 16.86
CA TRP A 105 -1.16 18.76 17.78
C TRP A 105 -0.15 17.73 17.26
N LEU A 106 -0.52 16.89 16.27
CA LEU A 106 0.33 15.85 15.72
C LEU A 106 1.05 16.37 14.47
N ARG A 107 2.37 16.35 14.50
CA ARG A 107 3.21 16.87 13.42
C ARG A 107 3.84 15.73 12.62
N VAL A 108 3.72 15.80 11.30
CA VAL A 108 4.34 14.85 10.37
C VAL A 108 5.70 15.37 9.90
N ALA A 109 6.73 14.53 10.00
CA ALA A 109 8.02 14.79 9.37
C ALA A 109 7.88 14.62 7.84
N ARG A 110 7.63 15.72 7.14
CA ARG A 110 7.25 15.75 5.71
C ARG A 110 8.27 15.10 4.77
N ASN A 111 9.54 15.05 5.17
CA ASN A 111 10.61 14.35 4.44
C ASN A 111 10.74 12.86 4.83
N ARG A 112 9.90 12.36 5.70
CA ARG A 112 9.86 10.96 6.19
C ARG A 112 8.46 10.36 6.07
N VAL A 113 7.86 10.47 4.88
CA VAL A 113 6.58 9.84 4.55
C VAL A 113 6.83 8.59 3.73
N TYR A 114 6.26 7.48 4.15
CA TYR A 114 6.43 6.15 3.55
C TYR A 114 5.07 5.59 3.14
N ALA A 115 5.07 4.65 2.20
CA ALA A 115 3.89 3.87 1.85
C ALA A 115 4.21 2.38 1.98
N ILE A 116 3.39 1.63 2.74
CA ILE A 116 3.60 0.20 2.98
C ILE A 116 2.25 -0.51 2.93
N GLY A 117 2.10 -1.47 2.02
CA GLY A 117 0.86 -2.19 1.87
C GLY A 117 1.01 -3.59 1.30
N GLY A 118 0.04 -4.46 1.60
CA GLY A 118 -0.06 -5.82 1.08
C GLY A 118 -1.17 -5.98 0.06
N SER A 119 -1.05 -6.93 -0.88
CA SER A 119 -2.09 -7.25 -1.85
C SER A 119 -2.49 -6.00 -2.66
N MET A 120 -3.78 -5.67 -2.70
CA MET A 120 -4.29 -4.44 -3.31
C MET A 120 -3.64 -3.18 -2.70
N GLY A 121 -3.37 -3.15 -1.39
CA GLY A 121 -2.64 -2.06 -0.76
C GLY A 121 -1.19 -1.95 -1.24
N GLY A 122 -0.55 -3.07 -1.55
CA GLY A 122 0.76 -3.12 -2.21
C GLY A 122 0.71 -2.56 -3.64
N GLN A 123 -0.34 -2.87 -4.39
CA GLN A 123 -0.60 -2.26 -5.70
C GLN A 123 -0.71 -0.74 -5.60
N GLU A 124 -1.49 -0.23 -4.64
CA GLU A 124 -1.67 1.21 -4.41
C GLU A 124 -0.35 1.88 -3.98
N THR A 125 0.44 1.21 -3.14
CA THR A 125 1.79 1.63 -2.76
C THR A 125 2.70 1.81 -3.98
N LEU A 126 2.73 0.84 -4.90
CA LEU A 126 3.50 0.92 -6.14
C LEU A 126 3.00 2.04 -7.07
N LEU A 127 1.69 2.26 -7.13
CA LEU A 127 1.09 3.36 -7.90
C LEU A 127 1.42 4.73 -7.27
N LEU A 128 1.53 4.83 -5.94
CA LEU A 128 2.02 6.04 -5.26
C LEU A 128 3.46 6.36 -5.67
N VAL A 129 4.36 5.35 -5.64
CA VAL A 129 5.75 5.52 -6.09
C VAL A 129 5.80 6.00 -7.54
N ALA A 130 4.94 5.46 -8.41
CA ALA A 130 4.90 5.84 -9.82
C ALA A 130 4.40 7.27 -10.07
N ARG A 131 3.46 7.75 -9.25
CA ARG A 131 2.73 9.01 -9.48
C ARG A 131 3.26 10.18 -8.68
N ARG A 132 3.79 9.90 -7.50
CA ARG A 132 4.22 10.93 -6.53
C ARG A 132 5.55 10.55 -5.86
N PRO A 133 6.60 10.25 -6.66
CA PRO A 133 7.88 9.84 -6.09
C PRO A 133 8.53 10.91 -5.21
N ASP A 134 8.40 12.15 -5.56
CA ASP A 134 8.94 13.32 -4.84
C ASP A 134 8.39 13.46 -3.42
N TRP A 135 7.25 12.89 -3.16
CA TRP A 135 6.53 12.99 -1.90
C TRP A 135 6.86 11.86 -0.90
N LEU A 136 7.40 10.73 -1.37
CA LEU A 136 7.76 9.58 -0.54
C LEU A 136 9.24 9.58 -0.18
N ALA A 137 9.55 9.16 1.05
CA ALA A 137 10.90 8.82 1.49
C ALA A 137 11.28 7.39 1.10
N GLY A 138 10.31 6.48 1.01
CA GLY A 138 10.49 5.09 0.60
C GLY A 138 9.19 4.32 0.64
N ALA A 139 9.21 3.07 0.17
CA ALA A 139 8.01 2.23 0.12
C ALA A 139 8.34 0.73 0.24
N ALA A 140 7.35 -0.06 0.69
CA ALA A 140 7.40 -1.51 0.65
C ALA A 140 6.04 -2.09 0.19
N ALA A 141 6.04 -2.95 -0.81
CA ALA A 141 4.86 -3.60 -1.36
C ALA A 141 4.97 -5.12 -1.19
N PHE A 142 3.95 -5.72 -0.58
CA PHE A 142 3.89 -7.15 -0.28
C PHE A 142 2.84 -7.83 -1.15
N ASP A 143 3.22 -8.90 -1.84
CA ASP A 143 2.36 -9.75 -2.68
C ASP A 143 1.40 -8.97 -3.59
N ALA A 144 1.90 -7.88 -4.18
CA ALA A 144 1.10 -6.94 -4.94
C ALA A 144 0.72 -7.49 -6.33
N PRO A 145 -0.54 -7.35 -6.76
CA PRO A 145 -0.85 -7.49 -8.18
C PRO A 145 -0.30 -6.28 -8.94
N THR A 146 0.48 -6.54 -9.98
CA THR A 146 1.17 -5.49 -10.75
C THR A 146 0.69 -5.38 -12.21
N ASP A 147 0.08 -6.43 -12.75
CA ASP A 147 -0.62 -6.45 -14.04
C ASP A 147 -2.10 -6.81 -13.81
N MET A 148 -2.97 -5.83 -13.87
CA MET A 148 -4.41 -6.03 -13.62
C MET A 148 -5.12 -6.76 -14.75
N ALA A 149 -4.63 -6.68 -15.99
CA ALA A 149 -5.21 -7.46 -17.08
C ALA A 149 -4.86 -8.96 -16.93
N ARG A 150 -3.63 -9.27 -16.55
CA ARG A 150 -3.24 -10.65 -16.18
C ARG A 150 -4.02 -11.11 -14.96
N ARG A 151 -4.07 -10.29 -13.90
CA ARG A 151 -4.80 -10.60 -12.68
C ARG A 151 -6.28 -10.94 -12.92
N TYR A 152 -6.93 -10.22 -13.83
CA TYR A 152 -8.31 -10.52 -14.23
C TYR A 152 -8.43 -11.93 -14.85
N ARG A 153 -7.47 -12.35 -15.68
CA ARG A 153 -7.46 -13.71 -16.23
C ARG A 153 -7.22 -14.76 -15.15
N ASP A 154 -6.28 -14.48 -14.25
CA ASP A 154 -5.93 -15.40 -13.15
C ASP A 154 -7.10 -15.65 -12.21
N PHE A 155 -8.04 -14.71 -12.06
CA PHE A 155 -9.26 -14.93 -11.29
C PHE A 155 -10.04 -16.15 -11.80
N ALA A 156 -10.00 -16.45 -13.08
CA ALA A 156 -10.79 -17.57 -13.66
C ALA A 156 -10.43 -18.94 -13.08
N VAL A 157 -9.21 -19.12 -12.58
CA VAL A 157 -8.72 -20.39 -11.99
C VAL A 157 -8.88 -20.45 -10.46
N LEU A 158 -9.38 -19.39 -9.82
CA LEU A 158 -9.62 -19.36 -8.39
C LEU A 158 -11.02 -19.86 -8.04
N ALA A 159 -11.20 -20.44 -6.86
CA ALA A 159 -12.46 -21.01 -6.40
C ALA A 159 -13.68 -20.07 -6.57
N ASN A 160 -13.53 -18.79 -6.25
CA ASN A 160 -14.58 -17.76 -6.41
C ASN A 160 -14.28 -16.80 -7.57
N GLY A 161 -13.50 -17.23 -8.55
CA GLY A 161 -12.90 -16.36 -9.55
C GLY A 161 -13.91 -15.62 -10.43
N ARG A 162 -15.02 -16.27 -10.82
CA ARG A 162 -16.08 -15.63 -11.62
C ARG A 162 -16.74 -14.46 -10.90
N SER A 163 -16.99 -14.60 -9.60
CA SER A 163 -17.55 -13.51 -8.78
C SER A 163 -16.54 -12.35 -8.66
N VAL A 164 -15.26 -12.66 -8.44
CA VAL A 164 -14.21 -11.64 -8.39
C VAL A 164 -14.01 -10.94 -9.73
N GLN A 165 -14.11 -11.66 -10.86
CA GLN A 165 -14.12 -11.06 -12.19
C GLN A 165 -15.34 -10.13 -12.41
N ALA A 166 -16.51 -10.50 -11.89
CA ALA A 166 -17.69 -9.64 -11.96
C ALA A 166 -17.47 -8.32 -11.19
N LEU A 167 -16.96 -8.40 -9.95
CA LEU A 167 -16.61 -7.23 -9.15
C LEU A 167 -15.54 -6.36 -9.84
N ALA A 168 -14.53 -6.99 -10.47
CA ALA A 168 -13.52 -6.26 -11.23
C ALA A 168 -14.11 -5.54 -12.45
N ARG A 169 -15.02 -6.17 -13.18
CA ARG A 169 -15.72 -5.54 -14.33
C ARG A 169 -16.54 -4.33 -13.87
N GLU A 170 -17.23 -4.45 -12.76
CA GLU A 170 -18.03 -3.36 -12.21
C GLU A 170 -17.13 -2.20 -11.76
N GLU A 171 -16.10 -2.46 -10.99
CA GLU A 171 -15.20 -1.45 -10.43
C GLU A 171 -14.32 -0.78 -11.49
N ILE A 172 -13.75 -1.55 -12.44
CA ILE A 172 -12.85 -1.03 -13.47
C ILE A 172 -13.64 -0.50 -14.69
N GLY A 173 -14.81 -1.06 -14.93
CA GLY A 173 -15.70 -0.68 -16.05
C GLY A 173 -15.48 -1.52 -17.29
N GLY A 174 -15.65 -2.84 -17.19
CA GLY A 174 -15.54 -3.80 -18.28
C GLY A 174 -14.41 -4.81 -18.10
N THR A 175 -14.12 -5.57 -19.15
CA THR A 175 -13.02 -6.55 -19.19
C THR A 175 -11.72 -5.90 -19.66
N PRO A 176 -10.55 -6.58 -19.54
CA PRO A 176 -9.31 -6.10 -20.15
C PRO A 176 -9.39 -5.89 -21.67
N ALA A 177 -10.25 -6.65 -22.36
CA ALA A 177 -10.46 -6.48 -23.81
C ALA A 177 -11.32 -5.25 -24.14
N THR A 178 -12.36 -4.96 -23.34
CA THR A 178 -13.28 -3.85 -23.59
C THR A 178 -12.82 -2.53 -22.95
N ASN A 179 -11.94 -2.59 -21.95
CA ASN A 179 -11.37 -1.40 -21.27
C ASN A 179 -9.87 -1.58 -20.95
N PRO A 180 -9.01 -1.78 -21.97
CA PRO A 180 -7.58 -2.02 -21.75
C PRO A 180 -6.89 -0.85 -21.04
N VAL A 181 -7.30 0.38 -21.30
CA VAL A 181 -6.77 1.58 -20.64
C VAL A 181 -7.08 1.60 -19.15
N GLY A 182 -8.31 1.26 -18.76
CA GLY A 182 -8.72 1.18 -17.37
C GLY A 182 -7.87 0.18 -16.56
N TYR A 183 -7.57 -0.97 -17.15
CA TYR A 183 -6.68 -1.97 -16.56
C TYR A 183 -5.21 -1.51 -16.52
N ALA A 184 -4.69 -0.92 -17.60
CA ALA A 184 -3.32 -0.42 -17.65
C ALA A 184 -3.07 0.69 -16.62
N LEU A 185 -3.99 1.64 -16.46
CA LEU A 185 -3.87 2.73 -15.49
C LEU A 185 -3.80 2.24 -14.04
N ARG A 186 -4.33 1.06 -13.76
CA ARG A 186 -4.35 0.40 -12.45
C ARG A 186 -3.21 -0.61 -12.27
N SER A 187 -2.39 -0.84 -13.31
CA SER A 187 -1.28 -1.80 -13.33
C SER A 187 0.04 -1.12 -13.05
N PRO A 188 0.70 -1.32 -11.90
CA PRO A 188 2.06 -0.84 -11.65
C PRO A 188 3.04 -1.18 -12.77
N LEU A 189 2.89 -2.34 -13.42
CA LEU A 189 3.72 -2.78 -14.55
C LEU A 189 3.67 -1.79 -15.74
N ALA A 190 2.53 -1.18 -16.01
CA ALA A 190 2.40 -0.14 -17.03
C ALA A 190 3.16 1.15 -16.67
N TRP A 191 3.42 1.36 -15.39
CA TRP A 191 4.15 2.50 -14.85
C TRP A 191 5.63 2.19 -14.52
N ALA A 192 6.13 1.02 -14.90
CA ALA A 192 7.49 0.55 -14.55
C ALA A 192 8.58 1.58 -14.84
N ARG A 193 8.48 2.35 -15.97
CA ARG A 193 9.43 3.42 -16.28
C ARG A 193 9.44 4.52 -15.22
N LYS A 194 8.28 4.95 -14.74
CA LYS A 194 8.20 5.99 -13.69
C LYS A 194 8.74 5.46 -12.36
N ILE A 195 8.48 4.22 -12.03
CA ILE A 195 9.02 3.58 -10.82
C ILE A 195 10.54 3.45 -10.94
N ALA A 196 11.06 2.99 -12.09
CA ALA A 196 12.50 2.81 -12.33
C ALA A 196 13.33 4.10 -12.17
N PHE A 197 12.74 5.24 -12.51
CA PHE A 197 13.39 6.55 -12.41
C PHE A 197 12.84 7.43 -11.26
N SER A 198 12.14 6.85 -10.32
CA SER A 198 11.67 7.54 -9.11
C SER A 198 12.80 7.86 -8.14
N TRP A 199 13.87 7.07 -8.16
CA TRP A 199 15.01 7.12 -7.22
C TRP A 199 14.58 6.95 -5.76
N LYS A 200 13.41 6.32 -5.51
CA LYS A 200 12.95 6.06 -4.16
C LYS A 200 13.31 4.65 -3.70
N PRO A 201 13.83 4.49 -2.49
CA PRO A 201 13.99 3.18 -1.87
C PRO A 201 12.66 2.42 -1.92
N LEU A 202 12.65 1.32 -2.66
CA LEU A 202 11.47 0.49 -2.85
C LEU A 202 11.80 -0.96 -2.54
N GLN A 203 11.04 -1.58 -1.68
CA GLN A 203 11.10 -3.01 -1.43
C GLN A 203 9.89 -3.68 -2.05
N MET A 204 10.13 -4.75 -2.77
CA MET A 204 9.10 -5.60 -3.36
C MET A 204 9.25 -7.00 -2.77
N TRP A 205 8.22 -7.39 -2.01
CA TRP A 205 8.14 -8.66 -1.31
C TRP A 205 7.08 -9.53 -1.99
N TRP A 206 7.43 -10.78 -2.35
CA TRP A 206 6.41 -11.68 -2.90
C TRP A 206 6.70 -13.13 -2.62
N SER A 207 5.61 -13.89 -2.41
CA SER A 207 5.66 -15.33 -2.18
C SER A 207 5.65 -16.10 -3.49
N LEU A 208 6.50 -17.11 -3.57
CA LEU A 208 6.47 -18.11 -4.65
C LEU A 208 5.35 -19.15 -4.45
N ALA A 209 4.72 -19.16 -3.27
CA ALA A 209 3.58 -20.02 -2.92
C ALA A 209 2.27 -19.23 -2.71
N ASP A 210 2.18 -18.02 -3.27
CA ASP A 210 0.98 -17.19 -3.17
C ASP A 210 -0.21 -17.84 -3.87
N GLN A 211 -1.26 -18.16 -3.10
CA GLN A 211 -2.49 -18.79 -3.60
C GLN A 211 -3.59 -17.78 -3.96
N VAL A 212 -3.37 -16.50 -3.67
CA VAL A 212 -4.31 -15.41 -3.97
C VAL A 212 -3.86 -14.67 -5.22
N VAL A 213 -2.64 -14.13 -5.25
CA VAL A 213 -2.00 -13.61 -6.46
C VAL A 213 -1.15 -14.76 -7.05
N VAL A 214 -1.83 -15.69 -7.69
CA VAL A 214 -1.32 -17.04 -8.02
C VAL A 214 -0.11 -17.11 -8.93
N ASP A 215 0.27 -16.04 -9.58
CA ASP A 215 1.38 -16.04 -10.54
C ASP A 215 2.26 -14.81 -10.35
N GLN A 216 2.97 -14.81 -9.23
CA GLN A 216 3.90 -13.71 -8.91
C GLN A 216 5.02 -13.57 -9.93
N THR A 217 5.33 -14.60 -10.72
CA THR A 217 6.29 -14.53 -11.81
C THR A 217 5.86 -13.51 -12.87
N HIS A 218 4.55 -13.44 -13.18
CA HIS A 218 3.97 -12.48 -14.10
C HIS A 218 3.40 -11.23 -13.41
N GLN A 219 3.58 -11.12 -12.11
CA GLN A 219 3.15 -9.98 -11.30
C GLN A 219 4.37 -9.24 -10.72
N SER A 220 4.66 -9.37 -9.44
CA SER A 220 5.74 -8.62 -8.79
C SER A 220 7.11 -8.90 -9.39
N ALA A 221 7.42 -10.14 -9.74
CA ALA A 221 8.69 -10.49 -10.37
C ALA A 221 8.85 -9.85 -11.75
N ALA A 222 7.77 -9.84 -12.58
CA ALA A 222 7.78 -9.17 -13.88
C ALA A 222 8.01 -7.66 -13.76
N LEU A 223 7.37 -7.00 -12.79
CA LEU A 223 7.59 -5.58 -12.53
C LEU A 223 9.03 -5.33 -12.09
N TYR A 224 9.55 -6.10 -11.13
CA TYR A 224 10.93 -5.98 -10.67
C TYR A 224 11.93 -6.13 -11.84
N ALA A 225 11.80 -7.19 -12.62
CA ALA A 225 12.65 -7.41 -13.79
C ALA A 225 12.57 -6.25 -14.81
N ARG A 226 11.36 -5.71 -15.03
CA ARG A 226 11.17 -4.56 -15.92
C ARG A 226 11.84 -3.30 -15.40
N ILE A 227 11.73 -3.02 -14.09
CA ILE A 227 12.41 -1.89 -13.43
C ILE A 227 13.92 -2.02 -13.61
N ARG A 228 14.51 -3.19 -13.27
CA ARG A 228 15.96 -3.44 -13.38
C ARG A 228 16.46 -3.35 -14.80
N LYS A 229 15.67 -3.79 -15.79
CA LYS A 229 16.00 -3.65 -17.22
C LYS A 229 16.00 -2.18 -17.66
N LEU A 230 15.09 -1.36 -17.16
CA LEU A 230 14.98 0.06 -17.52
C LEU A 230 16.01 0.93 -16.80
N ASN A 231 16.34 0.61 -15.56
CA ASN A 231 17.33 1.30 -14.74
C ASN A 231 18.03 0.28 -13.81
N PRO A 232 19.20 -0.25 -14.18
CA PRO A 232 19.95 -1.18 -13.32
C PRO A 232 20.36 -0.59 -11.96
N GLN A 233 20.38 0.74 -11.82
CA GLN A 233 20.74 1.44 -10.58
C GLN A 233 19.52 1.87 -9.76
N ALA A 234 18.29 1.54 -10.20
CA ALA A 234 17.10 1.85 -9.42
C ALA A 234 17.24 1.28 -7.99
N PRO A 235 16.96 2.06 -6.93
CA PRO A 235 17.06 1.60 -5.54
C PRO A 235 15.87 0.71 -5.19
N VAL A 236 15.71 -0.39 -5.92
CA VAL A 236 14.66 -1.39 -5.72
C VAL A 236 15.27 -2.71 -5.27
N GLU A 237 14.73 -3.27 -4.20
CA GLU A 237 15.11 -4.56 -3.64
C GLU A 237 13.96 -5.55 -3.82
N ALA A 238 14.30 -6.80 -4.15
CA ALA A 238 13.36 -7.92 -4.20
C ALA A 238 13.61 -8.84 -3.01
N VAL A 239 12.56 -9.26 -2.32
CA VAL A 239 12.59 -10.28 -1.27
C VAL A 239 11.55 -11.34 -1.57
N THR A 240 11.99 -12.58 -1.68
CA THR A 240 11.12 -13.70 -2.03
C THR A 240 11.16 -14.81 -0.98
N GLY A 241 10.14 -15.63 -0.96
CA GLY A 241 10.07 -16.80 -0.08
C GLY A 241 8.82 -17.62 -0.35
N PHE A 242 8.49 -18.52 0.59
CA PHE A 242 7.37 -19.44 0.49
C PHE A 242 6.43 -19.22 1.66
N TRP A 243 5.50 -18.30 1.51
CA TRP A 243 4.55 -17.92 2.55
C TRP A 243 3.12 -17.81 2.01
N ARG A 244 2.14 -17.70 2.88
CA ARG A 244 0.76 -17.41 2.49
C ARG A 244 0.63 -15.96 2.10
N HIS A 245 -0.27 -15.65 1.19
CA HIS A 245 -0.54 -14.31 0.71
C HIS A 245 -0.54 -13.24 1.81
N SER A 246 0.35 -12.28 1.69
CA SER A 246 0.58 -11.14 2.61
C SER A 246 0.89 -11.51 4.08
N ALA A 247 1.21 -12.76 4.38
CA ALA A 247 1.47 -13.20 5.75
C ALA A 247 2.74 -12.60 6.36
N GLU A 248 3.66 -12.10 5.55
CA GLU A 248 4.90 -11.44 6.02
C GLU A 248 4.67 -10.01 6.47
N MET A 249 3.60 -9.39 6.03
CA MET A 249 3.28 -8.02 6.40
C MET A 249 2.64 -7.94 7.78
N THR A 250 3.23 -8.55 8.80
CA THR A 250 2.77 -8.44 10.18
C THR A 250 3.92 -8.14 11.14
N ALA A 251 3.58 -7.57 12.30
CA ALA A 251 4.54 -7.27 13.35
C ALA A 251 5.29 -8.52 13.87
N SER A 252 4.66 -9.67 13.78
CA SER A 252 5.21 -10.96 14.25
C SER A 252 6.00 -11.73 13.18
N THR A 253 6.04 -11.22 11.94
CA THR A 253 6.73 -11.89 10.83
C THR A 253 7.85 -11.00 10.27
N ARG A 254 7.77 -10.54 9.01
CA ARG A 254 8.87 -9.84 8.34
C ARG A 254 8.65 -8.34 8.15
N LEU A 255 7.50 -7.80 8.57
CA LEU A 255 7.29 -6.36 8.54
C LEU A 255 8.38 -5.58 9.31
N PRO A 256 8.87 -6.05 10.50
CA PRO A 256 10.00 -5.40 11.17
C PRO A 256 11.27 -5.31 10.31
N GLU A 257 11.59 -6.35 9.52
CA GLU A 257 12.73 -6.31 8.59
C GLU A 257 12.57 -5.20 7.53
N ALA A 258 11.38 -5.12 6.93
CA ALA A 258 11.10 -4.08 5.95
C ALA A 258 11.22 -2.67 6.55
N LEU A 259 10.73 -2.48 7.78
CA LEU A 259 10.82 -1.20 8.50
C LEU A 259 12.26 -0.84 8.87
N THR A 260 13.07 -1.82 9.29
CA THR A 260 14.50 -1.60 9.58
C THR A 260 15.26 -1.16 8.32
N LYS A 261 14.99 -1.79 7.18
CA LYS A 261 15.58 -1.40 5.88
C LYS A 261 15.17 0.01 5.44
N LEU A 262 13.97 0.47 5.81
CA LEU A 262 13.49 1.84 5.56
C LEU A 262 13.95 2.85 6.62
N GLY A 263 14.67 2.43 7.67
CA GLY A 263 15.13 3.29 8.75
C GLY A 263 14.01 3.76 9.70
N LEU A 264 12.93 2.96 9.79
CA LEU A 264 11.81 3.18 10.70
C LEU A 264 11.93 2.39 12.01
N LEU A 265 12.73 1.34 12.02
CA LEU A 265 13.15 0.60 13.21
C LEU A 265 14.67 0.63 13.33
N PRO A 266 15.22 0.57 14.56
CA PRO A 266 16.66 0.40 14.76
C PRO A 266 17.14 -0.96 14.20
N ARG A 267 18.41 -1.00 13.84
CA ARG A 267 19.09 -2.23 13.41
C ARG A 267 19.36 -3.15 14.57
#